data_44e5e800b9b50912714b73be08a9a415
#
_entry.id   44e5e800b9b50912714b73be08a9a415
#
_cell.length_a   1.000
_cell.length_b   1.000
_cell.length_c   1.000
_cell.angle_alpha   90.00
_cell.angle_beta   90.00
_cell.angle_gamma   90.00
#
_symmetry.space_group_name_H-M   'P 1'
#
loop_
_entity.id
_entity.type
_entity.pdbx_description
1 polymer ?
#
loop_
_entity_poly.entity_id
_entity_poly.type
_entity_poly.pdbx_seq_one_letter_code
_entity_poly.pdbx_strand_id
1 'polypeptide(L)'
;MNTPRFTPDKLIRAARLSLAMLISFVYTAYIGVSDGIWVMMTCAIVLFDNPTLGGTINKSHLRFWGTFIAAALAMVFIVGFANNVIINLIAIVLGVFLATYWFMDTKQGYAGGLITWTLPIILINNNNIKGAFLRLLNISIGILISYILLRFFYPEYARNKMLISMKNTMIELHKMLDAINNPELNELQIQSVYLKNE
;
A
#
# COMPACT_ATOMS: atom_id res chain seq x y z
N MET A 1 6.07 25.83 4.41
CA MET A 1 5.21 25.42 5.54
C MET A 1 5.89 24.30 6.34
N ASN A 2 6.53 24.62 7.47
CA ASN A 2 7.18 23.62 8.34
C ASN A 2 6.09 22.88 9.13
N THR A 3 5.62 21.73 8.63
CA THR A 3 4.79 20.85 9.46
C THR A 3 5.63 20.35 10.64
N PRO A 4 5.17 20.46 11.88
CA PRO A 4 5.93 20.00 13.03
C PRO A 4 6.35 18.53 12.85
N ARG A 5 7.64 18.23 13.07
CA ARG A 5 8.23 16.89 12.87
C ARG A 5 7.53 15.81 13.70
N PHE A 6 6.95 16.17 14.85
CA PHE A 6 6.26 15.27 15.77
C PHE A 6 4.77 15.63 15.84
N THR A 7 3.93 14.85 15.17
CA THR A 7 2.48 14.92 15.33
C THR A 7 2.00 13.60 15.98
N PRO A 8 1.01 13.63 16.88
CA PRO A 8 0.51 12.43 17.55
C PRO A 8 0.04 11.35 16.54
N ASP A 9 -0.51 11.77 15.43
CA ASP A 9 -0.95 10.85 14.36
C ASP A 9 0.22 10.08 13.72
N LYS A 10 1.37 10.73 13.53
CA LYS A 10 2.58 10.07 13.00
C LYS A 10 3.11 9.04 13.99
N LEU A 11 3.09 9.37 15.29
CA LEU A 11 3.54 8.46 16.34
C LEU A 11 2.66 7.21 16.41
N ILE A 12 1.34 7.38 16.38
CA ILE A 12 0.37 6.27 16.39
C ILE A 12 0.57 5.35 15.17
N ARG A 13 0.79 5.92 13.99
CA ARG A 13 1.07 5.14 12.78
C ARG A 13 2.39 4.37 12.87
N ALA A 14 3.44 5.02 13.36
CA ALA A 14 4.74 4.38 13.55
C ALA A 14 4.63 3.23 14.57
N ALA A 15 3.96 3.45 15.71
CA ALA A 15 3.72 2.42 16.71
C ALA A 15 2.91 1.23 16.16
N ARG A 16 1.87 1.50 15.38
CA ARG A 16 1.07 0.48 14.71
C ARG A 16 1.89 -0.38 13.75
N LEU A 17 2.70 0.27 12.91
CA LEU A 17 3.57 -0.43 11.97
C LEU A 17 4.63 -1.27 12.69
N SER A 18 5.26 -0.71 13.74
CA SER A 18 6.24 -1.43 14.54
C SER A 18 5.64 -2.65 15.22
N LEU A 19 4.42 -2.52 15.76
CA LEU A 19 3.69 -3.63 16.37
C LEU A 19 3.33 -4.72 15.34
N ALA A 20 2.91 -4.31 14.13
CA ALA A 20 2.64 -5.24 13.04
C ALA A 20 3.88 -6.03 12.65
N MET A 21 5.03 -5.35 12.56
CA MET A 21 6.31 -5.99 12.26
C MET A 21 6.73 -6.96 13.35
N LEU A 22 6.56 -6.60 14.62
CA LEU A 22 6.89 -7.45 15.74
C LEU A 22 6.02 -8.71 15.75
N ILE A 23 4.71 -8.58 15.58
CA ILE A 23 3.78 -9.73 15.52
C ILE A 23 4.15 -10.63 14.32
N SER A 24 4.41 -10.04 13.17
CA SER A 24 4.79 -10.78 11.96
C SER A 24 6.13 -11.50 12.13
N PHE A 25 7.09 -10.88 12.83
CA PHE A 25 8.38 -11.50 13.14
C PHE A 25 8.22 -12.68 14.09
N VAL A 26 7.45 -12.52 15.18
CA VAL A 26 7.16 -13.61 16.12
C VAL A 26 6.45 -14.77 15.41
N TYR A 27 5.47 -14.48 14.56
CA TYR A 27 4.80 -15.48 13.73
C TYR A 27 5.81 -16.26 12.87
N THR A 28 6.70 -15.56 12.17
CA THR A 28 7.71 -16.15 11.30
C THR A 28 8.70 -17.01 12.08
N ALA A 29 9.17 -16.52 13.22
CA ALA A 29 10.12 -17.24 14.09
C ALA A 29 9.51 -18.51 14.71
N TYR A 30 8.23 -18.45 15.11
CA TYR A 30 7.55 -19.57 15.78
C TYR A 30 7.16 -20.69 14.83
N ILE A 31 6.74 -20.35 13.61
CA ILE A 31 6.24 -21.32 12.63
C ILE A 31 7.39 -21.87 11.77
N GLY A 32 8.59 -21.26 11.84
CA GLY A 32 9.78 -21.72 11.11
C GLY A 32 9.60 -21.71 9.59
N VAL A 33 8.72 -20.85 9.08
CA VAL A 33 8.36 -20.82 7.68
C VAL A 33 9.37 -19.99 6.92
N SER A 34 10.07 -20.59 5.98
CA SER A 34 11.00 -19.89 5.09
C SER A 34 10.37 -18.71 4.33
N ASP A 35 9.05 -18.74 4.16
CA ASP A 35 8.27 -17.73 3.44
C ASP A 35 7.59 -16.69 4.35
N GLY A 36 7.84 -16.68 5.65
CA GLY A 36 7.26 -15.73 6.60
C GLY A 36 7.59 -14.26 6.32
N ILE A 37 8.63 -13.99 5.53
CA ILE A 37 8.96 -12.65 5.04
C ILE A 37 7.78 -12.00 4.29
N TRP A 38 6.92 -12.80 3.66
CA TRP A 38 5.74 -12.30 2.94
C TRP A 38 4.67 -11.72 3.87
N VAL A 39 4.58 -12.22 5.10
CA VAL A 39 3.70 -11.64 6.14
C VAL A 39 4.19 -10.24 6.49
N MET A 40 5.49 -10.11 6.78
CA MET A 40 6.10 -8.82 7.14
C MET A 40 5.97 -7.79 6.02
N MET A 41 6.32 -8.19 4.78
CA MET A 41 6.18 -7.31 3.60
C MET A 41 4.73 -6.89 3.37
N THR A 42 3.77 -7.79 3.61
CA THR A 42 2.35 -7.46 3.46
C THR A 42 1.91 -6.45 4.50
N CYS A 43 2.26 -6.65 5.77
CA CYS A 43 1.98 -5.69 6.83
C CYS A 43 2.59 -4.32 6.53
N ALA A 44 3.87 -4.28 6.12
CA ALA A 44 4.55 -3.05 5.78
C ALA A 44 3.82 -2.28 4.66
N ILE A 45 3.59 -2.92 3.52
CA ILE A 45 3.00 -2.25 2.35
C ILE A 45 1.55 -1.82 2.61
N VAL A 46 0.77 -2.65 3.32
CA VAL A 46 -0.64 -2.36 3.58
C VAL A 46 -0.82 -1.22 4.58
N LEU A 47 -0.02 -1.17 5.64
CA LEU A 47 -0.14 -0.17 6.71
C LEU A 47 0.61 1.13 6.42
N PHE A 48 1.74 1.07 5.69
CA PHE A 48 2.55 2.25 5.41
C PHE A 48 1.86 3.22 4.47
N ASP A 49 1.35 2.75 3.32
CA ASP A 49 0.81 3.62 2.29
C ASP A 49 -0.61 4.13 2.59
N ASN A 50 -1.41 3.37 3.37
CA ASN A 50 -2.82 3.68 3.59
C ASN A 50 -3.12 3.88 5.07
N PRO A 51 -3.16 5.13 5.53
CA PRO A 51 -3.48 5.42 6.93
C PRO A 51 -4.96 5.21 7.27
N THR A 52 -5.85 5.11 6.26
CA THR A 52 -7.30 4.99 6.45
C THR A 52 -7.77 3.54 6.32
N LEU A 53 -8.79 3.18 7.11
CA LEU A 53 -9.38 1.85 7.09
C LEU A 53 -9.85 1.43 5.68
N GLY A 54 -10.57 2.31 4.98
CA GLY A 54 -11.06 2.04 3.62
C GLY A 54 -9.94 1.84 2.60
N GLY A 55 -8.90 2.67 2.66
CA GLY A 55 -7.73 2.53 1.78
C GLY A 55 -6.98 1.22 2.02
N THR A 56 -6.83 0.83 3.28
CA THR A 56 -6.20 -0.44 3.66
C THR A 56 -7.00 -1.65 3.17
N ILE A 57 -8.33 -1.66 3.33
CA ILE A 57 -9.19 -2.74 2.84
C ILE A 57 -9.09 -2.87 1.32
N ASN A 58 -9.19 -1.76 0.59
CA ASN A 58 -9.09 -1.79 -0.86
C ASN A 58 -7.72 -2.31 -1.33
N LYS A 59 -6.64 -1.84 -0.72
CA LYS A 59 -5.28 -2.29 -1.06
C LYS A 59 -5.05 -3.76 -0.71
N SER A 60 -5.58 -4.22 0.43
CA SER A 60 -5.55 -5.63 0.83
C SER A 60 -6.27 -6.52 -0.17
N HIS A 61 -7.43 -6.10 -0.63
CA HIS A 61 -8.21 -6.81 -1.64
C HIS A 61 -7.46 -6.92 -2.98
N LEU A 62 -6.90 -5.80 -3.44
CA LEU A 62 -6.09 -5.79 -4.67
C LEU A 62 -4.83 -6.66 -4.52
N ARG A 63 -4.21 -6.67 -3.32
CA ARG A 63 -3.04 -7.50 -3.04
C ARG A 63 -3.38 -8.99 -3.06
N PHE A 64 -4.48 -9.37 -2.43
CA PHE A 64 -4.95 -10.76 -2.44
C PHE A 64 -5.22 -11.25 -3.86
N TRP A 65 -6.03 -10.52 -4.64
CA TRP A 65 -6.38 -10.90 -6.00
C TRP A 65 -5.20 -10.88 -6.97
N GLY A 66 -4.34 -9.88 -6.90
CA GLY A 66 -3.13 -9.82 -7.73
C GLY A 66 -2.23 -11.04 -7.49
N THR A 67 -2.02 -11.40 -6.21
CA THR A 67 -1.21 -12.58 -5.87
C THR A 67 -1.91 -13.88 -6.26
N PHE A 68 -3.23 -13.97 -6.06
CA PHE A 68 -4.02 -15.15 -6.44
C PHE A 68 -3.95 -15.43 -7.94
N ILE A 69 -4.14 -14.40 -8.76
CA ILE A 69 -4.06 -14.51 -10.23
C ILE A 69 -2.64 -14.93 -10.64
N ALA A 70 -1.61 -14.30 -10.07
CA ALA A 70 -0.22 -14.66 -10.35
C ALA A 70 0.09 -16.12 -10.00
N ALA A 71 -0.37 -16.57 -8.82
CA ALA A 71 -0.18 -17.94 -8.36
C ALA A 71 -0.93 -18.95 -9.26
N ALA A 72 -2.17 -18.64 -9.63
CA ALA A 72 -2.96 -19.48 -10.52
C ALA A 72 -2.31 -19.62 -11.91
N LEU A 73 -1.84 -18.50 -12.48
CA LEU A 73 -1.11 -18.52 -13.75
C LEU A 73 0.19 -19.34 -13.64
N ALA A 74 0.97 -19.12 -12.58
CA ALA A 74 2.20 -19.88 -12.34
C ALA A 74 1.92 -21.38 -12.23
N MET A 75 0.85 -21.80 -11.52
CA MET A 75 0.46 -23.20 -11.40
C MET A 75 0.13 -23.84 -12.76
N VAL A 76 -0.57 -23.13 -13.64
CA VAL A 76 -0.87 -23.62 -14.99
C VAL A 76 0.43 -23.93 -15.74
N PHE A 77 1.44 -23.06 -15.66
CA PHE A 77 2.71 -23.29 -16.33
C PHE A 77 3.53 -24.41 -15.67
N ILE A 78 3.54 -24.51 -14.35
CA ILE A 78 4.25 -25.54 -13.60
C ILE A 78 3.68 -26.93 -13.93
N VAL A 79 2.35 -27.08 -13.92
CA VAL A 79 1.70 -28.38 -14.16
C VAL A 79 1.71 -28.76 -15.64
N GLY A 80 1.49 -27.76 -16.52
CA GLY A 80 1.37 -28.03 -17.97
C GLY A 80 2.68 -28.29 -18.69
N PHE A 81 3.80 -27.72 -18.23
CA PHE A 81 5.05 -27.71 -18.99
C PHE A 81 6.27 -28.24 -18.23
N ALA A 82 6.05 -28.96 -17.13
CA ALA A 82 7.05 -29.78 -16.44
C ALA A 82 8.46 -29.14 -16.34
N ASN A 83 8.58 -27.95 -15.76
CA ASN A 83 9.88 -27.33 -15.41
C ASN A 83 10.80 -26.97 -16.58
N ASN A 84 10.27 -26.74 -17.75
CA ASN A 84 11.10 -26.29 -18.87
C ASN A 84 11.46 -24.80 -18.68
N VAL A 85 12.74 -24.53 -18.49
CA VAL A 85 13.29 -23.16 -18.22
C VAL A 85 12.92 -22.18 -19.34
N ILE A 86 12.94 -22.63 -20.60
CA ILE A 86 12.62 -21.76 -21.74
C ILE A 86 11.14 -21.36 -21.72
N ILE A 87 10.25 -22.32 -21.44
CA ILE A 87 8.82 -22.06 -21.36
C ILE A 87 8.49 -21.15 -20.18
N ASN A 88 9.15 -21.35 -19.03
CA ASN A 88 8.99 -20.47 -17.88
C ASN A 88 9.45 -19.03 -18.17
N LEU A 89 10.54 -18.86 -18.91
CA LEU A 89 11.04 -17.55 -19.33
C LEU A 89 10.01 -16.85 -20.25
N ILE A 90 9.47 -17.58 -21.23
CA ILE A 90 8.42 -17.05 -22.13
C ILE A 90 7.16 -16.71 -21.33
N ALA A 91 6.76 -17.55 -20.38
CA ALA A 91 5.61 -17.30 -19.49
C ALA A 91 5.80 -16.05 -18.65
N ILE A 92 7.00 -15.81 -18.12
CA ILE A 92 7.32 -14.59 -17.36
C ILE A 92 7.20 -13.36 -18.26
N VAL A 93 7.85 -13.38 -19.43
CA VAL A 93 7.84 -12.23 -20.36
C VAL A 93 6.41 -11.89 -20.80
N LEU A 94 5.66 -12.90 -21.26
CA LEU A 94 4.27 -12.71 -21.70
C LEU A 94 3.35 -12.32 -20.53
N GLY A 95 3.49 -12.94 -19.39
CA GLY A 95 2.66 -12.64 -18.21
C GLY A 95 2.91 -11.21 -17.68
N VAL A 96 4.16 -10.78 -17.61
CA VAL A 96 4.53 -9.41 -17.23
C VAL A 96 4.00 -8.41 -18.27
N PHE A 97 4.19 -8.69 -19.56
CA PHE A 97 3.71 -7.82 -20.64
C PHE A 97 2.18 -7.64 -20.59
N LEU A 98 1.44 -8.73 -20.50
CA LEU A 98 -0.02 -8.69 -20.46
C LEU A 98 -0.54 -8.03 -19.18
N ALA A 99 0.05 -8.34 -18.02
CA ALA A 99 -0.33 -7.71 -16.76
C ALA A 99 -0.09 -6.19 -16.80
N THR A 100 1.05 -5.75 -17.32
CA THR A 100 1.35 -4.33 -17.45
C THR A 100 0.40 -3.65 -18.45
N TYR A 101 0.21 -4.24 -19.61
CA TYR A 101 -0.64 -3.68 -20.67
C TYR A 101 -2.11 -3.49 -20.21
N TRP A 102 -2.68 -4.45 -19.48
CA TRP A 102 -4.09 -4.39 -19.10
C TRP A 102 -4.35 -3.61 -17.79
N PHE A 103 -3.39 -3.57 -16.88
CA PHE A 103 -3.62 -3.03 -15.55
C PHE A 103 -2.98 -1.66 -15.29
N MET A 104 -1.96 -1.24 -16.06
CA MET A 104 -1.13 -0.07 -15.74
C MET A 104 -1.95 1.22 -15.53
N ASP A 105 -2.91 1.50 -16.41
CA ASP A 105 -3.70 2.74 -16.39
C ASP A 105 -5.08 2.58 -15.71
N THR A 106 -5.29 1.46 -15.00
CA THR A 106 -6.56 1.19 -14.35
C THR A 106 -6.49 1.44 -12.85
N LYS A 107 -7.68 1.56 -12.21
CA LYS A 107 -7.78 1.60 -10.73
C LYS A 107 -7.19 0.35 -10.06
N GLN A 108 -6.95 -0.70 -10.83
CA GLN A 108 -6.38 -1.97 -10.39
C GLN A 108 -4.87 -2.09 -10.70
N GLY A 109 -4.21 -1.01 -11.08
CA GLY A 109 -2.78 -0.98 -11.43
C GLY A 109 -1.89 -1.62 -10.36
N TYR A 110 -2.25 -1.46 -9.08
CA TYR A 110 -1.55 -2.11 -7.98
C TYR A 110 -1.61 -3.66 -8.06
N ALA A 111 -2.77 -4.23 -8.42
CA ALA A 111 -2.90 -5.68 -8.61
C ALA A 111 -2.08 -6.16 -9.82
N GLY A 112 -2.07 -5.40 -10.91
CA GLY A 112 -1.20 -5.66 -12.06
C GLY A 112 0.27 -5.68 -11.69
N GLY A 113 0.75 -4.68 -10.94
CA GLY A 113 2.11 -4.65 -10.42
C GLY A 113 2.46 -5.87 -9.58
N LEU A 114 1.52 -6.37 -8.76
CA LEU A 114 1.73 -7.58 -7.99
C LEU A 114 1.86 -8.84 -8.85
N ILE A 115 1.10 -8.93 -9.94
CA ILE A 115 1.23 -10.04 -10.90
C ILE A 115 2.64 -10.04 -11.50
N THR A 116 3.13 -8.86 -11.91
CA THR A 116 4.46 -8.73 -12.54
C THR A 116 5.61 -9.15 -11.62
N TRP A 117 5.46 -9.01 -10.31
CA TRP A 117 6.49 -9.42 -9.35
C TRP A 117 6.32 -10.86 -8.85
N THR A 118 5.07 -11.27 -8.63
CA THR A 118 4.78 -12.56 -8.00
C THR A 118 4.96 -13.72 -8.97
N LEU A 119 4.58 -13.56 -10.23
CA LEU A 119 4.69 -14.59 -11.25
C LEU A 119 6.15 -15.03 -11.47
N PRO A 120 7.14 -14.13 -11.72
CA PRO A 120 8.54 -14.53 -11.85
C PRO A 120 9.08 -15.21 -10.60
N ILE A 121 8.75 -14.70 -9.41
CA ILE A 121 9.28 -15.26 -8.17
C ILE A 121 8.79 -16.70 -7.95
N ILE A 122 7.53 -17.01 -8.30
CA ILE A 122 7.01 -18.37 -8.18
C ILE A 122 7.67 -19.29 -9.22
N LEU A 123 7.82 -18.83 -10.46
CA LEU A 123 8.38 -19.64 -11.54
C LEU A 123 9.91 -19.87 -11.41
N ILE A 124 10.65 -18.92 -10.83
CA ILE A 124 12.09 -19.05 -10.59
C ILE A 124 12.38 -19.87 -9.33
N ASN A 125 11.56 -19.74 -8.29
CA ASN A 125 11.83 -20.34 -6.98
C ASN A 125 11.36 -21.79 -6.90
N ASN A 126 11.99 -22.67 -7.66
CA ASN A 126 11.83 -24.15 -7.68
C ASN A 126 10.45 -24.71 -8.05
N ASN A 127 9.61 -24.00 -8.80
CA ASN A 127 8.36 -24.56 -9.36
C ASN A 127 7.54 -25.42 -8.39
N ASN A 128 7.49 -25.05 -7.11
CA ASN A 128 6.84 -25.85 -6.10
C ASN A 128 5.44 -25.30 -5.83
N ILE A 129 4.42 -26.08 -6.16
CA ILE A 129 3.00 -25.77 -5.90
C ILE A 129 2.79 -25.44 -4.41
N LYS A 130 3.49 -26.13 -3.51
CA LYS A 130 3.44 -25.84 -2.07
C LYS A 130 3.92 -24.43 -1.74
N GLY A 131 4.98 -23.96 -2.39
CA GLY A 131 5.50 -22.60 -2.20
C GLY A 131 4.51 -21.52 -2.64
N ALA A 132 3.83 -21.71 -3.79
CA ALA A 132 2.81 -20.80 -4.26
C ALA A 132 1.62 -20.71 -3.28
N PHE A 133 1.19 -21.85 -2.74
CA PHE A 133 0.11 -21.92 -1.76
C PHE A 133 0.49 -21.29 -0.41
N LEU A 134 1.68 -21.62 0.12
CA LEU A 134 2.20 -21.02 1.34
C LEU A 134 2.32 -19.50 1.23
N ARG A 135 2.74 -19.00 0.08
CA ARG A 135 2.81 -17.56 -0.20
C ARG A 135 1.43 -16.89 -0.09
N LEU A 136 0.41 -17.51 -0.72
CA LEU A 136 -0.96 -16.99 -0.64
C LEU A 136 -1.47 -16.97 0.80
N LEU A 137 -1.21 -18.04 1.58
CA LEU A 137 -1.55 -18.11 3.00
C LEU A 137 -0.83 -17.01 3.80
N ASN A 138 0.48 -16.85 3.62
CA ASN A 138 1.26 -15.86 4.35
C ASN A 138 0.81 -14.42 4.03
N ILE A 139 0.47 -14.13 2.79
CA ILE A 139 -0.10 -12.83 2.41
C ILE A 139 -1.47 -12.63 3.08
N SER A 140 -2.33 -13.65 3.10
CA SER A 140 -3.63 -13.59 3.76
C SER A 140 -3.50 -13.33 5.28
N ILE A 141 -2.53 -13.96 5.93
CA ILE A 141 -2.21 -13.73 7.35
C ILE A 141 -1.71 -12.30 7.57
N GLY A 142 -0.82 -11.79 6.71
CA GLY A 142 -0.35 -10.41 6.78
C GLY A 142 -1.49 -9.38 6.61
N ILE A 143 -2.43 -9.64 5.72
CA ILE A 143 -3.64 -8.83 5.56
C ILE A 143 -4.49 -8.86 6.83
N LEU A 144 -4.69 -10.04 7.44
CA LEU A 144 -5.46 -10.20 8.65
C LEU A 144 -4.84 -9.44 9.83
N ILE A 145 -3.54 -9.57 10.04
CA ILE A 145 -2.80 -8.83 11.07
C ILE A 145 -2.95 -7.32 10.86
N SER A 146 -2.77 -6.86 9.63
CA SER A 146 -2.91 -5.44 9.27
C SER A 146 -4.31 -4.91 9.55
N TYR A 147 -5.34 -5.68 9.20
CA TYR A 147 -6.73 -5.33 9.44
C TYR A 147 -7.07 -5.25 10.92
N ILE A 148 -6.65 -6.25 11.71
CA ILE A 148 -6.87 -6.29 13.16
C ILE A 148 -6.23 -5.07 13.82
N LEU A 149 -4.96 -4.80 13.52
CA LEU A 149 -4.25 -3.67 14.10
C LEU A 149 -4.87 -2.33 13.71
N LEU A 150 -5.31 -2.18 12.46
CA LEU A 150 -5.98 -0.95 12.02
C LEU A 150 -7.35 -0.76 12.69
N ARG A 151 -8.05 -1.84 12.97
CA ARG A 151 -9.37 -1.82 13.61
C ARG A 151 -9.29 -1.48 15.10
N PHE A 152 -8.28 -2.04 15.80
CA PHE A 152 -8.15 -1.90 17.26
C PHE A 152 -7.26 -0.73 17.67
N PHE A 153 -6.24 -0.39 16.87
CA PHE A 153 -5.32 0.72 17.15
C PHE A 153 -5.75 1.98 16.41
N TYR A 154 -6.65 2.76 17.00
CA TYR A 154 -7.07 4.07 16.51
C TYR A 154 -7.50 4.07 15.02
N PRO A 155 -8.74 3.65 14.73
CA PRO A 155 -9.22 3.55 13.36
C PRO A 155 -9.34 4.95 12.73
N GLU A 156 -8.52 5.23 11.73
CA GLU A 156 -8.62 6.46 10.95
C GLU A 156 -9.65 6.27 9.84
N TYR A 157 -10.82 6.91 9.98
CA TYR A 157 -11.85 6.89 8.95
C TYR A 157 -11.57 7.93 7.87
N ALA A 158 -11.61 7.52 6.60
CA ALA A 158 -11.43 8.40 5.44
C ALA A 158 -12.40 9.60 5.46
N ARG A 159 -13.61 9.40 5.97
CA ARG A 159 -14.63 10.45 6.14
C ARG A 159 -14.13 11.63 6.97
N ASN A 160 -13.49 11.37 8.09
CA ASN A 160 -13.00 12.43 8.97
C ASN A 160 -11.90 13.26 8.30
N LYS A 161 -10.98 12.59 7.60
CA LYS A 161 -9.94 13.27 6.81
C LYS A 161 -10.52 14.09 5.67
N MET A 162 -11.48 13.56 4.96
CA MET A 162 -12.18 14.26 3.89
C MET A 162 -12.87 15.53 4.42
N LEU A 163 -13.60 15.44 5.53
CA LEU A 163 -14.27 16.59 6.14
C LEU A 163 -13.28 17.68 6.57
N ILE A 164 -12.16 17.29 7.18
CA ILE A 164 -11.10 18.24 7.58
C ILE A 164 -10.48 18.90 6.34
N SER A 165 -10.17 18.12 5.31
CA SER A 165 -9.63 18.64 4.06
C SER A 165 -10.60 19.61 3.37
N MET A 166 -11.87 19.25 3.27
CA MET A 166 -12.91 20.14 2.71
C MET A 166 -13.03 21.43 3.52
N LYS A 167 -13.04 21.34 4.85
CA LYS A 167 -13.07 22.55 5.70
C LYS A 167 -11.87 23.46 5.44
N ASN A 168 -10.66 22.89 5.35
CA ASN A 168 -9.45 23.67 5.09
C ASN A 168 -9.49 24.32 3.71
N THR A 169 -9.93 23.60 2.68
CA THR A 169 -10.09 24.14 1.33
C THR A 169 -11.12 25.29 1.29
N MET A 170 -12.25 25.14 2.00
CA MET A 170 -13.23 26.20 2.12
C MET A 170 -12.68 27.45 2.80
N ILE A 171 -11.89 27.29 3.86
CA ILE A 171 -11.25 28.41 4.56
C ILE A 171 -10.24 29.12 3.63
N GLU A 172 -9.46 28.38 2.86
CA GLU A 172 -8.52 28.95 1.90
C GLU A 172 -9.23 29.69 0.77
N LEU A 173 -10.33 29.11 0.25
CA LEU A 173 -11.16 29.76 -0.75
C LEU A 173 -11.78 31.06 -0.23
N HIS A 174 -12.25 31.06 1.00
CA HIS A 174 -12.79 32.27 1.64
C HIS A 174 -11.73 33.36 1.79
N LYS A 175 -10.52 33.00 2.23
CA LYS A 175 -9.39 33.93 2.29
C LYS A 175 -9.01 34.50 0.92
N MET A 176 -9.05 33.69 -0.14
CA MET A 176 -8.79 34.17 -1.50
C MET A 176 -9.88 35.13 -1.98
N LEU A 177 -11.15 34.85 -1.68
CA LEU A 177 -12.25 35.76 -2.01
C LEU A 177 -12.18 37.08 -1.24
N ASP A 178 -11.82 37.05 0.04
CA ASP A 178 -11.62 38.25 0.84
C ASP A 178 -10.46 39.11 0.32
N ALA A 179 -9.37 38.46 -0.11
CA ALA A 179 -8.23 39.14 -0.70
C ALA A 179 -8.55 39.82 -2.03
N ILE A 180 -9.45 39.25 -2.82
CA ILE A 180 -9.93 39.83 -4.10
C ILE A 180 -10.89 41.00 -3.83
N ASN A 181 -11.77 40.88 -2.85
CA ASN A 181 -12.75 41.92 -2.53
C ASN A 181 -12.14 43.12 -1.77
N ASN A 182 -11.04 42.95 -1.07
CA ASN A 182 -10.37 43.98 -0.30
C ASN A 182 -8.87 44.05 -0.67
N PRO A 183 -8.51 44.61 -1.82
CA PRO A 183 -7.11 44.68 -2.28
C PRO A 183 -6.22 45.52 -1.35
N GLU A 184 -6.77 46.57 -0.69
CA GLU A 184 -6.03 47.40 0.29
C GLU A 184 -5.57 46.63 1.53
N LEU A 185 -6.32 45.67 2.00
CA LEU A 185 -5.92 44.80 3.12
C LEU A 185 -4.75 43.88 2.73
N ASN A 186 -4.65 43.51 1.47
CA ASN A 186 -3.60 42.66 0.96
C ASN A 186 -2.25 43.40 0.91
N GLU A 187 -2.24 44.69 0.54
CA GLU A 187 -1.04 45.52 0.58
C GLU A 187 -0.55 45.76 2.03
N LEU A 188 -1.43 45.99 2.98
CA LEU A 188 -1.08 46.14 4.39
C LEU A 188 -0.51 44.85 5.01
N GLN A 189 -1.04 43.69 4.63
CA GLN A 189 -0.51 42.39 5.07
C GLN A 189 0.86 42.11 4.46
N ILE A 190 1.06 42.40 3.20
CA ILE A 190 2.35 42.26 2.51
C ILE A 190 3.39 43.21 3.16
N GLN A 191 3.03 44.48 3.41
CA GLN A 191 3.90 45.44 4.09
C GLN A 191 4.26 45.00 5.51
N SER A 192 3.31 44.43 6.27
CA SER A 192 3.55 43.90 7.62
C SER A 192 4.51 42.70 7.63
N VAL A 193 4.53 41.88 6.60
CA VAL A 193 5.46 40.75 6.43
C VAL A 193 6.86 41.24 6.06
N TYR A 194 6.97 42.29 5.25
CA TYR A 194 8.26 42.91 4.91
C TYR A 194 8.92 43.59 6.13
N LEU A 195 8.14 44.31 6.92
CA LEU A 195 8.64 44.99 8.16
C LEU A 195 9.00 44.03 9.30
N LYS A 196 8.59 42.78 9.24
CA LYS A 196 8.89 41.78 10.26
C LYS A 196 10.17 40.97 9.96
N ASN A 197 10.72 41.16 8.77
CA ASN A 197 11.94 40.48 8.30
C ASN A 197 13.14 41.43 8.22
N GLU A 198 13.01 42.72 8.63
CA GLU A 198 14.08 43.65 8.95
C GLU A 198 14.36 43.61 10.49
#